data_d7dedaa4ce3c69a0354e85688aeb10b2
#
_entry.id   d7dedaa4ce3c69a0354e85688aeb10b2
#
_cell.length_a   1.000
_cell.length_b   1.000
_cell.length_c   1.000
_cell.angle_alpha   90.00
_cell.angle_beta   90.00
_cell.angle_gamma   90.00
#
_symmetry.space_group_name_H-M   'P 1'
#
loop_
_entity.id
_entity.type
_entity.pdbx_description
1 polymer ?
#
loop_
_entity_poly.entity_id
_entity_poly.type
_entity_poly.pdbx_seq_one_letter_code
_entity_poly.pdbx_strand_id
1 'polypeptide(L)'
;KHTMKYVSNPKVKIVKFEEMLVNSHQTIKDICDFLDIKFQEKMLLVPVIGSSTEQDSSTELTIDKTKINKWKNGGVSDAEIYLSQKISSKMLKEFGYSIKDFNYPPLLVLYYIVVFPIKFILAFLFNLHRVSNVIRVIKKRFF
;
A
#
# COMPACT_ATOMS: atom_id res chain seq x y z
N LYS A 1 -8.74 1.22 -9.93
CA LYS A 1 -9.51 1.12 -11.22
C LYS A 1 -8.61 0.93 -12.44
N HIS A 2 -7.45 1.58 -12.50
CA HIS A 2 -6.52 1.46 -13.65
C HIS A 2 -5.82 0.11 -13.70
N THR A 3 -5.36 -0.44 -12.59
CA THR A 3 -4.62 -1.72 -12.51
C THR A 3 -5.40 -2.88 -13.12
N MET A 4 -6.73 -2.89 -12.93
CA MET A 4 -7.59 -3.95 -13.44
C MET A 4 -7.63 -4.06 -14.97
N LYS A 5 -7.38 -2.96 -15.66
CA LYS A 5 -7.31 -2.96 -17.14
C LYS A 5 -6.11 -3.74 -17.67
N TYR A 6 -5.12 -3.95 -16.83
CA TYR A 6 -3.84 -4.55 -17.22
C TYR A 6 -3.64 -5.95 -16.67
N VAL A 7 -4.60 -6.51 -15.91
CA VAL A 7 -4.48 -7.88 -15.33
C VAL A 7 -4.24 -8.93 -16.41
N SER A 8 -4.87 -8.76 -17.57
CA SER A 8 -4.72 -9.68 -18.71
C SER A 8 -3.57 -9.32 -19.65
N ASN A 9 -2.80 -8.28 -19.34
CA ASN A 9 -1.70 -7.88 -20.21
C ASN A 9 -0.45 -8.72 -19.89
N PRO A 10 0.11 -9.47 -20.87
CA PRO A 10 1.29 -10.32 -20.64
C PRO A 10 2.54 -9.54 -20.21
N LYS A 11 2.56 -8.22 -20.40
CA LYS A 11 3.65 -7.34 -19.95
C LYS A 11 3.46 -6.83 -18.51
N VAL A 12 2.43 -7.28 -17.81
CA VAL A 12 2.12 -6.85 -16.44
C VAL A 12 2.00 -8.08 -15.54
N LYS A 13 2.87 -8.19 -14.55
CA LYS A 13 2.80 -9.20 -13.50
C LYS A 13 2.31 -8.54 -12.20
N ILE A 14 1.24 -9.06 -11.63
CA ILE A 14 0.72 -8.60 -10.34
C ILE A 14 1.25 -9.53 -9.26
N VAL A 15 1.83 -8.94 -8.23
CA VAL A 15 2.39 -9.66 -7.08
C VAL A 15 1.69 -9.13 -5.83
N LYS A 16 1.20 -10.03 -4.98
CA LYS A 16 0.66 -9.66 -3.67
C LYS A 16 1.80 -9.42 -2.69
N PHE A 17 1.67 -8.36 -1.91
CA PHE A 17 2.65 -8.03 -0.89
C PHE A 17 2.84 -9.15 0.13
N GLU A 18 1.74 -9.78 0.54
CA GLU A 18 1.75 -10.89 1.47
C GLU A 18 2.50 -12.12 0.91
N GLU A 19 2.31 -12.42 -0.38
CA GLU A 19 3.04 -13.51 -1.05
C GLU A 19 4.54 -13.22 -1.10
N MET A 20 4.92 -11.96 -1.38
CA MET A 20 6.32 -11.55 -1.35
C MET A 20 6.94 -11.71 0.03
N LEU A 21 6.19 -11.48 1.11
CA LEU A 21 6.70 -11.63 2.47
C LEU A 21 6.74 -13.10 2.94
N VAL A 22 5.75 -13.91 2.55
CA VAL A 22 5.66 -15.33 2.99
C VAL A 22 6.62 -16.20 2.20
N ASN A 23 6.59 -16.10 0.87
CA ASN A 23 7.31 -16.93 -0.07
C ASN A 23 8.30 -16.11 -0.92
N SER A 24 9.08 -15.25 -0.26
CA SER A 24 9.95 -14.26 -0.90
C SER A 24 10.87 -14.86 -1.97
N HIS A 25 11.54 -15.97 -1.66
CA HIS A 25 12.44 -16.64 -2.60
C HIS A 25 11.73 -17.00 -3.91
N GLN A 26 10.62 -17.74 -3.83
CA GLN A 26 9.88 -18.15 -5.01
C GLN A 26 9.27 -16.95 -5.74
N THR A 27 8.68 -16.01 -5.00
CA THR A 27 8.05 -14.82 -5.59
C THR A 27 9.06 -13.96 -6.37
N ILE A 28 10.27 -13.75 -5.82
CA ILE A 28 11.31 -12.99 -6.52
C ILE A 28 11.85 -13.77 -7.71
N LYS A 29 11.98 -15.09 -7.60
CA LYS A 29 12.36 -15.95 -8.73
C LYS A 29 11.34 -15.82 -9.87
N ASP A 30 10.05 -15.92 -9.57
CA ASP A 30 8.97 -15.76 -10.56
C ASP A 30 8.94 -14.37 -11.19
N ILE A 31 9.36 -13.32 -10.45
CA ILE A 31 9.52 -11.96 -11.00
C ILE A 31 10.72 -11.92 -11.95
N CYS A 32 11.83 -12.54 -11.56
CA CYS A 32 13.03 -12.61 -12.40
C CYS A 32 12.73 -13.36 -13.72
N ASP A 33 12.03 -14.47 -13.65
CA ASP A 33 11.62 -15.25 -14.82
C ASP A 33 10.70 -14.41 -15.74
N PHE A 34 9.78 -13.64 -15.15
CA PHE A 34 8.92 -12.73 -15.90
C PHE A 34 9.67 -11.61 -16.59
N LEU A 35 10.77 -11.14 -16.01
CA LEU A 35 11.61 -10.06 -16.53
C LEU A 35 12.76 -10.58 -17.42
N ASP A 36 12.88 -11.90 -17.58
CA ASP A 36 13.99 -12.56 -18.27
C ASP A 36 15.36 -12.16 -17.69
N ILE A 37 15.46 -12.12 -16.36
CA ILE A 37 16.70 -11.84 -15.63
C ILE A 37 17.07 -12.98 -14.70
N LYS A 38 18.37 -13.19 -14.49
CA LYS A 38 18.86 -14.26 -13.61
C LYS A 38 18.62 -13.91 -12.14
N PHE A 39 17.94 -14.79 -11.40
CA PHE A 39 17.78 -14.69 -9.95
C PHE A 39 19.15 -14.74 -9.25
N GLN A 40 19.31 -13.95 -8.18
CA GLN A 40 20.47 -13.95 -7.31
C GLN A 40 20.00 -13.84 -5.86
N GLU A 41 20.60 -14.63 -4.95
CA GLU A 41 20.26 -14.64 -3.52
C GLU A 41 20.35 -13.25 -2.86
N LYS A 42 21.25 -12.40 -3.31
CA LYS A 42 21.38 -11.03 -2.81
C LYS A 42 20.13 -10.16 -3.02
N MET A 43 19.21 -10.57 -3.91
CA MET A 43 17.94 -9.86 -4.12
C MET A 43 16.98 -10.02 -2.95
N LEU A 44 17.24 -10.98 -2.04
CA LEU A 44 16.50 -11.18 -0.81
C LEU A 44 17.00 -10.29 0.35
N LEU A 45 18.17 -9.69 0.18
CA LEU A 45 18.80 -8.84 1.19
C LEU A 45 18.28 -7.40 1.01
N VAL A 46 17.13 -7.12 1.62
CA VAL A 46 16.49 -5.80 1.55
C VAL A 46 16.62 -5.12 2.91
N PRO A 47 17.06 -3.84 2.97
CA PRO A 47 17.10 -3.12 4.23
C PRO A 47 15.69 -2.96 4.80
N VAL A 48 15.57 -3.23 6.11
CA VAL A 48 14.30 -3.06 6.84
C VAL A 48 14.10 -1.57 7.11
N ILE A 49 13.71 -0.84 6.08
CA ILE A 49 13.35 0.58 6.16
C ILE A 49 11.84 0.69 5.98
N GLY A 50 11.16 1.05 7.04
CA GLY A 50 9.71 1.17 6.99
C GLY A 50 9.23 2.46 7.63
N SER A 51 8.33 3.14 7.00
CA SER A 51 7.76 4.41 7.46
C SER A 51 6.93 4.32 8.75
N SER A 52 6.83 3.17 9.39
CA SER A 52 5.81 2.97 10.43
C SER A 52 6.22 2.08 11.60
N THR A 53 7.50 1.84 11.84
CA THR A 53 7.96 1.09 13.02
C THR A 53 9.11 1.80 13.69
N GLU A 54 9.08 1.81 15.02
CA GLU A 54 10.16 2.29 15.89
C GLU A 54 11.46 1.44 15.79
N GLN A 55 11.43 0.40 14.96
CA GLN A 55 12.52 -0.57 14.77
C GLN A 55 13.04 -0.59 13.34
N ASP A 56 13.08 0.56 12.66
CA ASP A 56 13.75 0.64 11.37
C ASP A 56 15.26 0.49 11.57
N SER A 57 15.80 -0.64 11.10
CA SER A 57 17.22 -0.89 11.09
C SER A 57 17.73 -0.91 9.65
N SER A 58 18.53 0.09 9.30
CA SER A 58 19.24 0.10 8.01
C SER A 58 20.36 -0.95 7.94
N THR A 59 20.70 -1.56 9.06
CA THR A 59 21.76 -2.58 9.18
C THR A 59 21.22 -4.00 9.04
N GLU A 60 19.93 -4.23 9.27
CA GLU A 60 19.33 -5.54 9.06
C GLU A 60 18.84 -5.67 7.61
N LEU A 61 19.43 -6.62 6.89
CA LEU A 61 19.06 -6.96 5.52
C LEU A 61 18.22 -8.23 5.53
N THR A 62 16.89 -8.08 5.61
CA THR A 62 15.97 -9.22 5.63
C THR A 62 14.59 -8.83 5.14
N ILE A 63 13.77 -9.84 4.84
CA ILE A 63 12.34 -9.65 4.53
C ILE A 63 11.55 -9.82 5.83
N ASP A 64 11.01 -8.71 6.32
CA ASP A 64 10.29 -8.67 7.59
C ASP A 64 8.84 -9.19 7.45
N LYS A 65 8.61 -10.43 7.87
CA LYS A 65 7.29 -11.07 7.84
C LYS A 65 6.30 -10.48 8.86
N THR A 66 6.76 -9.71 9.85
CA THR A 66 5.87 -9.09 10.85
C THR A 66 4.99 -8.00 10.26
N LYS A 67 5.34 -7.50 9.09
CA LYS A 67 4.55 -6.51 8.34
C LYS A 67 3.23 -7.08 7.78
N ILE A 68 3.07 -8.42 7.73
CA ILE A 68 1.85 -9.05 7.26
C ILE A 68 0.70 -8.74 8.23
N ASN A 69 -0.40 -8.25 7.68
CA ASN A 69 -1.60 -7.89 8.44
C ASN A 69 -1.37 -6.87 9.58
N LYS A 70 -0.32 -6.08 9.54
CA LYS A 70 -0.02 -5.07 10.57
C LYS A 70 -1.20 -4.13 10.85
N TRP A 71 -2.00 -3.80 9.83
CA TRP A 71 -3.22 -3.00 9.97
C TRP A 71 -4.28 -3.61 10.92
N LYS A 72 -4.23 -4.93 11.16
CA LYS A 72 -5.12 -5.61 12.12
C LYS A 72 -4.71 -5.40 13.58
N ASN A 73 -3.45 -5.08 13.82
CA ASN A 73 -2.86 -4.95 15.14
C ASN A 73 -2.84 -3.50 15.65
N GLY A 74 -3.53 -2.59 14.99
CA GLY A 74 -3.61 -1.18 15.34
C GLY A 74 -3.07 -0.23 14.27
N GLY A 75 -3.12 1.07 14.55
CA GLY A 75 -2.66 2.13 13.64
C GLY A 75 -3.69 2.60 12.61
N VAL A 76 -4.77 1.82 12.40
CA VAL A 76 -5.89 2.19 11.52
C VAL A 76 -7.19 1.95 12.27
N SER A 77 -8.04 2.96 12.35
CA SER A 77 -9.35 2.84 13.01
C SER A 77 -10.28 1.95 12.18
N ASP A 78 -11.23 1.32 12.85
CA ASP A 78 -12.24 0.50 12.16
C ASP A 78 -13.03 1.31 11.12
N ALA A 79 -13.26 2.62 11.33
CA ALA A 79 -13.92 3.47 10.35
C ALA A 79 -13.09 3.68 9.08
N GLU A 80 -11.78 3.85 9.23
CA GLU A 80 -10.85 3.94 8.10
C GLU A 80 -10.80 2.62 7.33
N ILE A 81 -10.79 1.49 8.04
CA ILE A 81 -10.86 0.15 7.42
C ILE A 81 -12.17 -0.01 6.65
N TYR A 82 -13.31 0.36 7.26
CA TYR A 82 -14.62 0.30 6.60
C TYR A 82 -14.65 1.13 5.32
N LEU A 83 -14.23 2.40 5.39
CA LEU A 83 -14.21 3.28 4.22
C LEU A 83 -13.28 2.77 3.12
N SER A 84 -12.09 2.31 3.49
CA SER A 84 -11.11 1.73 2.56
C SER A 84 -11.67 0.49 1.86
N GLN A 85 -12.29 -0.42 2.63
CA GLN A 85 -12.93 -1.61 2.08
C GLN A 85 -14.11 -1.25 1.16
N LYS A 86 -14.93 -0.25 1.52
CA LYS A 86 -16.06 0.18 0.69
C LYS A 86 -15.60 0.72 -0.67
N ILE A 87 -14.55 1.53 -0.67
CA ILE A 87 -13.97 2.11 -1.89
C ILE A 87 -13.31 1.01 -2.75
N SER A 88 -12.63 0.06 -2.11
CA SER A 88 -11.80 -0.96 -2.77
C SER A 88 -12.49 -2.31 -2.90
N SER A 89 -13.76 -2.45 -2.51
CA SER A 89 -14.48 -3.73 -2.38
C SER A 89 -14.38 -4.64 -3.61
N LYS A 90 -14.49 -4.07 -4.80
CA LYS A 90 -14.37 -4.82 -6.06
C LYS A 90 -12.96 -5.42 -6.22
N MET A 91 -11.93 -4.62 -5.96
CA MET A 91 -10.53 -5.07 -6.07
C MET A 91 -10.19 -6.10 -5.01
N LEU A 92 -10.63 -5.89 -3.76
CA LEU A 92 -10.39 -6.83 -2.67
C LEU A 92 -10.95 -8.21 -3.00
N LYS A 93 -12.20 -8.28 -3.47
CA LYS A 93 -12.84 -9.55 -3.89
C LYS A 93 -12.10 -10.20 -5.05
N GLU A 94 -11.73 -9.44 -6.06
CA GLU A 94 -11.07 -9.94 -7.27
C GLU A 94 -9.68 -10.50 -7.00
N PHE A 95 -8.96 -9.89 -6.03
CA PHE A 95 -7.66 -10.40 -5.58
C PHE A 95 -7.75 -11.40 -4.42
N GLY A 96 -8.96 -11.83 -4.03
CA GLY A 96 -9.17 -12.86 -3.00
C GLY A 96 -8.86 -12.38 -1.58
N TYR A 97 -8.96 -11.08 -1.31
CA TYR A 97 -8.87 -10.55 0.05
C TYR A 97 -10.19 -10.69 0.79
N SER A 98 -10.12 -11.08 2.07
CA SER A 98 -11.29 -11.10 2.94
C SER A 98 -11.75 -9.67 3.28
N ILE A 99 -13.06 -9.46 3.24
CA ILE A 99 -13.68 -8.21 3.68
C ILE A 99 -14.24 -8.45 5.08
N LYS A 100 -13.88 -7.58 6.02
CA LYS A 100 -14.41 -7.61 7.38
C LYS A 100 -15.77 -6.91 7.38
N ASP A 101 -16.78 -7.58 7.89
CA ASP A 101 -18.10 -6.95 8.10
C ASP A 101 -18.06 -6.05 9.33
N PHE A 102 -18.55 -4.84 9.15
CA PHE A 102 -18.67 -3.85 10.20
C PHE A 102 -20.11 -3.36 10.29
N ASN A 103 -20.67 -3.42 11.46
CA ASN A 103 -21.92 -2.73 11.77
C ASN A 103 -21.57 -1.34 12.31
N TYR A 104 -21.35 -0.40 11.41
CA TYR A 104 -20.86 0.94 11.77
C TYR A 104 -22.01 1.93 11.97
N PRO A 105 -21.98 2.76 13.03
CA PRO A 105 -22.90 3.87 13.15
C PRO A 105 -22.65 4.88 12.03
N PRO A 106 -23.68 5.22 11.22
CA PRO A 106 -23.53 6.11 10.06
C PRO A 106 -22.98 7.49 10.42
N LEU A 107 -23.22 7.97 11.62
CA LEU A 107 -22.71 9.25 12.13
C LEU A 107 -21.18 9.29 12.24
N LEU A 108 -20.55 8.19 12.67
CA LEU A 108 -19.09 8.12 12.78
C LEU A 108 -18.42 8.12 11.39
N VAL A 109 -19.01 7.41 10.45
CA VAL A 109 -18.54 7.40 9.06
C VAL A 109 -18.67 8.79 8.44
N LEU A 110 -19.80 9.47 8.66
CA LEU A 110 -20.01 10.85 8.21
C LEU A 110 -18.97 11.81 8.80
N TYR A 111 -18.69 11.69 10.10
CA TYR A 111 -17.64 12.47 10.75
C TYR A 111 -16.29 12.32 10.04
N TYR A 112 -15.85 11.09 9.75
CA TYR A 112 -14.59 10.86 9.04
C TYR A 112 -14.58 11.44 7.63
N ILE A 113 -15.68 11.32 6.89
CA ILE A 113 -15.82 11.89 5.53
C ILE A 113 -15.69 13.42 5.57
N VAL A 114 -16.26 14.08 6.57
CA VAL A 114 -16.20 15.55 6.70
C VAL A 114 -14.82 16.02 7.20
N VAL A 115 -14.26 15.32 8.18
CA VAL A 115 -12.98 15.72 8.80
C VAL A 115 -11.77 15.43 7.91
N PHE A 116 -11.83 14.39 7.08
CA PHE A 116 -10.71 14.01 6.20
C PHE A 116 -10.28 15.12 5.23
N PRO A 117 -11.18 15.78 4.46
CA PRO A 117 -10.79 16.88 3.59
C PRO A 117 -10.13 18.03 4.34
N ILE A 118 -10.63 18.35 5.52
CA ILE A 118 -10.08 19.43 6.37
C ILE A 118 -8.65 19.06 6.79
N LYS A 119 -8.44 17.86 7.33
CA LYS A 119 -7.11 17.38 7.71
C LYS A 119 -6.16 17.33 6.50
N PHE A 120 -6.65 16.91 5.34
CA PHE A 120 -5.88 16.86 4.11
C PHE A 120 -5.41 18.25 3.67
N ILE A 121 -6.33 19.25 3.67
CA ILE A 121 -6.01 20.65 3.33
C ILE A 121 -4.98 21.20 4.32
N LEU A 122 -5.18 21.02 5.62
CA LEU A 122 -4.24 21.46 6.63
C LEU A 122 -2.87 20.80 6.45
N ALA A 123 -2.81 19.48 6.28
CA ALA A 123 -1.57 18.76 6.04
C ALA A 123 -0.87 19.25 4.77
N PHE A 124 -1.62 19.54 3.71
CA PHE A 124 -1.09 20.11 2.48
C PHE A 124 -0.50 21.52 2.73
N LEU A 125 -1.23 22.40 3.39
CA LEU A 125 -0.78 23.76 3.71
C LEU A 125 0.50 23.76 4.57
N PHE A 126 0.53 22.93 5.62
CA PHE A 126 1.71 22.80 6.48
C PHE A 126 2.94 22.20 5.76
N ASN A 127 2.74 21.45 4.69
CA ASN A 127 3.84 20.87 3.91
C ASN A 127 4.19 21.65 2.64
N LEU A 128 3.50 22.77 2.35
CA LEU A 128 3.78 23.60 1.17
C LEU A 128 5.24 24.07 1.11
N HIS A 129 5.85 24.37 2.26
CA HIS A 129 7.25 24.80 2.34
C HIS A 129 8.25 23.72 1.90
N ARG A 130 7.86 22.43 1.92
CA ARG A 130 8.70 21.31 1.46
C ARG A 130 8.65 21.09 -0.06
N VAL A 131 7.69 21.75 -0.72
CA VAL A 131 7.49 21.60 -2.18
C VAL A 131 8.01 22.86 -2.86
N SER A 132 9.25 22.83 -3.32
CA SER A 132 9.92 23.97 -3.95
C SER A 132 9.22 24.48 -5.23
N ASN A 133 8.28 23.74 -5.80
CA ASN A 133 7.55 24.17 -7.00
C ASN A 133 6.20 23.44 -7.12
N VAL A 134 5.23 23.86 -6.28
CA VAL A 134 3.87 23.27 -6.20
C VAL A 134 3.19 23.23 -7.57
N ILE A 135 3.32 24.32 -8.35
CA ILE A 135 2.69 24.42 -9.68
C ILE A 135 3.27 23.38 -10.65
N ARG A 136 4.57 23.12 -10.61
CA ARG A 136 5.23 22.12 -11.45
C ARG A 136 4.78 20.69 -11.09
N VAL A 137 4.64 20.41 -9.79
CA VAL A 137 4.18 19.11 -9.30
C VAL A 137 2.73 18.84 -9.69
N ILE A 138 1.87 19.84 -9.56
CA ILE A 138 0.46 19.77 -9.96
C ILE A 138 0.37 19.56 -11.48
N LYS A 139 1.07 20.36 -12.30
CA LYS A 139 1.08 20.18 -13.75
C LYS A 139 1.53 18.78 -14.18
N LYS A 140 2.60 18.23 -13.58
CA LYS A 140 3.09 16.89 -13.92
C LYS A 140 2.11 15.76 -13.56
N ARG A 141 1.20 15.96 -12.61
CA ARG A 141 0.27 14.91 -12.17
C ARG A 141 -1.10 14.96 -12.84
N PHE A 142 -1.51 16.12 -13.32
CA PHE A 142 -2.87 16.33 -13.84
C PHE A 142 -2.90 16.68 -15.33
N PHE A 143 -1.78 17.04 -15.91
CA PHE A 143 -1.56 17.34 -17.32
C PHE A 143 -0.27 16.70 -17.85
#